data_f24fc0e73fa89ad751c68270491206e8
#
_entry.id   f24fc0e73fa89ad751c68270491206e8
#
_cell.length_a   1.000
_cell.length_b   1.000
_cell.length_c   1.000
_cell.angle_alpha   90.00
_cell.angle_beta   90.00
_cell.angle_gamma   90.00
#
_symmetry.space_group_name_H-M   'P 1'
#
loop_
_entity.id
_entity.type
_entity.pdbx_description
1 polymer ?
#
loop_
_entity_poly.entity_id
_entity_poly.type
_entity_poly.pdbx_seq_one_letter_code
_entity_poly.pdbx_strand_id
1 'polypeptide(L)'
;GWGLLVTGLGVGMGIGMLGASWVMRFVSKQAAFPAAIILAGFLMTLTANGPSIGYVMLGAGIMGLCAGFAWVTGYTLLHENVSDELRGRTFATLYALVRLCLFLSLVVAPLAVIAVGEHTLEVGGRALDVGGVRLVLMAGGVLAAVSGLVARRRMRERPSQALLRLGLKVAQASGEHRGLLVVFEGVEGSGKSTQLEMLREELTRSGREVVVTREPGGTAIAERIREILLDTAAAEMVAKTEALLYAAARAQHVSEVVAPALERGAIVLSDRYLDSSLAYQGLVRGLGHETILELNRWASGDLLPDVVILLKVDPAVGLARAGTDLDRLESEGLEFHQRVAKAFLTLAREYRDRYVVIDATGSPEEVQAQVRSAVAPRL
;
A
#
# COMPACT_ATOMS: atom_id res chain seq x y z
N GLY A 1 31.96 33.57 -15.08
CA GLY A 1 31.67 32.52 -14.08
C GLY A 1 30.20 32.20 -13.92
N TRP A 2 29.36 33.22 -13.60
CA TRP A 2 27.94 33.02 -13.26
C TRP A 2 27.10 32.38 -14.37
N GLY A 3 27.23 32.87 -15.61
CA GLY A 3 26.51 32.30 -16.76
C GLY A 3 26.80 30.81 -17.00
N LEU A 4 28.03 30.38 -16.83
CA LEU A 4 28.43 28.98 -16.98
C LEU A 4 27.82 28.08 -15.90
N LEU A 5 27.69 28.53 -14.65
CA LEU A 5 27.05 27.79 -13.57
C LEU A 5 25.55 27.57 -13.86
N VAL A 6 24.85 28.61 -14.29
CA VAL A 6 23.43 28.54 -14.65
C VAL A 6 23.23 27.63 -15.88
N THR A 7 24.11 27.74 -16.88
CA THR A 7 24.08 26.86 -18.05
C THR A 7 24.30 25.39 -17.66
N GLY A 8 25.30 25.11 -16.80
CA GLY A 8 25.54 23.76 -16.30
C GLY A 8 24.35 23.16 -15.57
N LEU A 9 23.73 23.95 -14.68
CA LEU A 9 22.52 23.56 -13.97
C LEU A 9 21.36 23.28 -14.94
N GLY A 10 21.13 24.15 -15.93
CA GLY A 10 20.07 24.01 -16.92
C GLY A 10 20.24 22.80 -17.84
N VAL A 11 21.46 22.57 -18.34
CA VAL A 11 21.78 21.39 -19.16
C VAL A 11 21.59 20.11 -18.34
N GLY A 12 22.11 20.08 -17.10
CA GLY A 12 21.90 18.96 -16.19
C GLY A 12 20.42 18.67 -15.97
N MET A 13 19.61 19.70 -15.74
CA MET A 13 18.17 19.57 -15.54
C MET A 13 17.46 18.99 -16.78
N GLY A 14 17.81 19.45 -17.98
CA GLY A 14 17.30 18.88 -19.23
C GLY A 14 17.63 17.39 -19.39
N ILE A 15 18.88 16.99 -19.13
CA ILE A 15 19.31 15.60 -19.18
C ILE A 15 18.55 14.78 -18.12
N GLY A 16 18.39 15.31 -16.90
CA GLY A 16 17.64 14.65 -15.83
C GLY A 16 16.18 14.40 -16.18
N MET A 17 15.52 15.35 -16.81
CA MET A 17 14.14 15.21 -17.29
C MET A 17 14.03 14.13 -18.38
N LEU A 18 14.90 14.14 -19.38
CA LEU A 18 14.89 13.17 -20.47
C LEU A 18 15.24 11.75 -20.00
N GLY A 19 16.17 11.62 -19.06
CA GLY A 19 16.59 10.34 -18.50
C GLY A 19 15.62 9.74 -17.51
N ALA A 20 14.69 10.52 -16.96
CA ALA A 20 13.78 10.07 -15.92
C ALA A 20 12.94 8.86 -16.33
N SER A 21 12.39 8.86 -17.54
CA SER A 21 11.58 7.74 -18.07
C SER A 21 12.37 6.44 -18.19
N TRP A 22 13.66 6.51 -18.50
CA TRP A 22 14.54 5.35 -18.63
C TRP A 22 14.89 4.78 -17.25
N VAL A 23 15.27 5.61 -16.29
CA VAL A 23 15.59 5.19 -14.91
C VAL A 23 14.38 4.58 -14.21
N MET A 24 13.17 5.14 -14.42
CA MET A 24 11.94 4.63 -13.83
C MET A 24 11.51 3.24 -14.33
N ARG A 25 12.18 2.67 -15.35
CA ARG A 25 11.97 1.26 -15.73
C ARG A 25 12.63 0.27 -14.75
N PHE A 26 13.65 0.72 -14.01
CA PHE A 26 14.45 -0.12 -13.11
C PHE A 26 14.23 0.19 -11.64
N VAL A 27 13.74 1.39 -11.33
CA VAL A 27 13.57 1.87 -9.94
C VAL A 27 12.16 2.41 -9.76
N SER A 28 11.51 2.06 -8.64
CA SER A 28 10.18 2.59 -8.32
C SER A 28 10.22 4.11 -8.13
N LYS A 29 9.21 4.81 -8.65
CA LYS A 29 9.08 6.28 -8.57
C LYS A 29 9.13 6.78 -7.13
N GLN A 30 8.52 6.03 -6.20
CA GLN A 30 8.46 6.31 -4.77
C GLN A 30 9.84 6.26 -4.08
N ALA A 31 10.76 5.42 -4.58
CA ALA A 31 12.14 5.38 -4.08
C ALA A 31 13.03 6.41 -4.78
N ALA A 32 12.86 6.60 -6.08
CA ALA A 32 13.69 7.43 -6.93
C ALA A 32 13.52 8.94 -6.63
N PHE A 33 12.29 9.42 -6.43
CA PHE A 33 11.99 10.82 -6.14
C PHE A 33 12.71 11.35 -4.89
N PRO A 34 12.54 10.76 -3.70
CA PRO A 34 13.24 11.26 -2.51
C PRO A 34 14.75 11.06 -2.59
N ALA A 35 15.23 10.00 -3.26
CA ALA A 35 16.66 9.77 -3.44
C ALA A 35 17.31 10.90 -4.25
N ALA A 36 16.67 11.37 -5.30
CA ALA A 36 17.16 12.49 -6.12
C ALA A 36 17.24 13.79 -5.31
N ILE A 37 16.26 14.06 -4.45
CA ILE A 37 16.25 15.25 -3.58
C ILE A 37 17.36 15.18 -2.53
N ILE A 38 17.56 14.02 -1.90
CA ILE A 38 18.65 13.79 -0.93
C ILE A 38 20.01 14.00 -1.59
N LEU A 39 20.19 13.43 -2.78
CA LEU A 39 21.43 13.55 -3.53
C LEU A 39 21.69 15.01 -3.95
N ALA A 40 20.66 15.73 -4.42
CA ALA A 40 20.77 17.14 -4.76
C ALA A 40 21.19 17.98 -3.54
N GLY A 41 20.59 17.76 -2.37
CA GLY A 41 20.95 18.44 -1.12
C GLY A 41 22.36 18.14 -0.67
N PHE A 42 22.80 16.89 -0.73
CA PHE A 42 24.17 16.49 -0.44
C PHE A 42 25.18 17.15 -1.40
N LEU A 43 24.93 17.12 -2.70
CA LEU A 43 25.76 17.76 -3.71
C LEU A 43 25.83 19.29 -3.51
N MET A 44 24.73 19.94 -3.13
CA MET A 44 24.71 21.36 -2.81
C MET A 44 25.64 21.70 -1.65
N THR A 45 25.63 20.91 -0.59
CA THR A 45 26.53 21.06 0.55
C THR A 45 27.98 20.83 0.15
N LEU A 46 28.24 19.84 -0.70
CA LEU A 46 29.58 19.50 -1.17
C LEU A 46 30.14 20.61 -2.10
N THR A 47 29.34 21.10 -3.03
CA THR A 47 29.74 22.15 -3.99
C THR A 47 29.96 23.50 -3.33
N ALA A 48 29.27 23.81 -2.22
CA ALA A 48 29.51 25.02 -1.42
C ALA A 48 30.95 25.10 -0.90
N ASN A 49 31.64 23.95 -0.77
CA ASN A 49 33.02 23.83 -0.30
C ASN A 49 34.02 23.52 -1.42
N GLY A 50 33.62 23.70 -2.66
CA GLY A 50 34.44 23.33 -3.83
C GLY A 50 35.71 24.16 -3.95
N PRO A 51 36.89 23.49 -4.22
CA PRO A 51 38.22 24.14 -4.29
C PRO A 51 38.42 24.93 -5.58
N SER A 52 37.62 24.69 -6.60
CA SER A 52 37.77 25.35 -7.91
C SER A 52 36.46 25.58 -8.62
N ILE A 53 36.44 26.55 -9.54
CA ILE A 53 35.21 26.86 -10.30
C ILE A 53 34.77 25.67 -11.18
N GLY A 54 35.69 24.85 -11.70
CA GLY A 54 35.36 23.66 -12.46
C GLY A 54 34.66 22.61 -11.63
N TYR A 55 35.08 22.44 -10.38
CA TYR A 55 34.39 21.56 -9.40
C TYR A 55 32.96 22.01 -9.12
N VAL A 56 32.77 23.32 -8.89
CA VAL A 56 31.44 23.90 -8.62
C VAL A 56 30.53 23.79 -9.85
N MET A 57 31.08 23.96 -11.07
CA MET A 57 30.33 23.79 -12.33
C MET A 57 29.86 22.35 -12.52
N LEU A 58 30.74 21.36 -12.29
CA LEU A 58 30.38 19.93 -12.38
C LEU A 58 29.30 19.59 -11.35
N GLY A 59 29.48 20.03 -10.11
CA GLY A 59 28.49 19.84 -9.06
C GLY A 59 27.14 20.47 -9.40
N ALA A 60 27.10 21.68 -9.94
CA ALA A 60 25.88 22.35 -10.41
C ALA A 60 25.20 21.56 -11.53
N GLY A 61 25.95 20.98 -12.48
CA GLY A 61 25.41 20.13 -13.53
C GLY A 61 24.74 18.86 -12.98
N ILE A 62 25.39 18.18 -12.04
CA ILE A 62 24.84 16.97 -11.41
C ILE A 62 23.62 17.33 -10.52
N MET A 63 23.64 18.47 -9.80
CA MET A 63 22.48 18.98 -9.07
C MET A 63 21.31 19.25 -10.02
N GLY A 64 21.57 19.87 -11.18
CA GLY A 64 20.56 20.07 -12.21
C GLY A 64 19.92 18.76 -12.66
N LEU A 65 20.76 17.74 -12.92
CA LEU A 65 20.27 16.41 -13.29
C LEU A 65 19.34 15.81 -12.22
N CYS A 66 19.72 15.87 -10.95
CA CYS A 66 18.89 15.42 -9.84
C CYS A 66 17.58 16.24 -9.75
N ALA A 67 17.64 17.55 -9.93
CA ALA A 67 16.47 18.43 -9.88
C ALA A 67 15.49 18.13 -11.03
N GLY A 68 15.98 17.98 -12.26
CA GLY A 68 15.17 17.64 -13.43
C GLY A 68 14.52 16.26 -13.30
N PHE A 69 15.27 15.28 -12.81
CA PHE A 69 14.77 13.94 -12.52
C PHE A 69 13.68 13.98 -11.44
N ALA A 70 13.91 14.68 -10.32
CA ALA A 70 12.94 14.83 -9.24
C ALA A 70 11.67 15.56 -9.71
N TRP A 71 11.83 16.56 -10.57
CA TRP A 71 10.68 17.29 -11.13
C TRP A 71 9.73 16.38 -11.92
N VAL A 72 10.26 15.62 -12.89
CA VAL A 72 9.46 14.69 -13.71
C VAL A 72 8.85 13.60 -12.85
N THR A 73 9.64 13.00 -11.95
CA THR A 73 9.17 11.90 -11.09
C THR A 73 8.10 12.36 -10.11
N GLY A 74 8.28 13.55 -9.50
CA GLY A 74 7.29 14.16 -8.60
C GLY A 74 5.99 14.51 -9.31
N TYR A 75 6.09 15.09 -10.52
CA TYR A 75 4.94 15.40 -11.35
C TYR A 75 4.15 14.14 -11.73
N THR A 76 4.85 13.07 -12.13
CA THR A 76 4.23 11.80 -12.49
C THR A 76 3.54 11.15 -11.28
N LEU A 77 4.19 11.15 -10.11
CA LEU A 77 3.60 10.64 -8.86
C LEU A 77 2.34 11.42 -8.49
N LEU A 78 2.35 12.74 -8.63
CA LEU A 78 1.18 13.56 -8.35
C LEU A 78 0.04 13.27 -9.34
N HIS A 79 0.37 13.14 -10.63
CA HIS A 79 -0.61 12.84 -11.68
C HIS A 79 -1.28 11.47 -11.51
N GLU A 80 -0.55 10.46 -11.06
CA GLU A 80 -1.06 9.09 -10.84
C GLU A 80 -1.91 8.96 -9.57
N ASN A 81 -1.69 9.83 -8.57
CA ASN A 81 -2.35 9.73 -7.27
C ASN A 81 -3.47 10.75 -7.03
N VAL A 82 -3.82 11.57 -8.03
CA VAL A 82 -4.87 12.59 -7.92
C VAL A 82 -5.98 12.28 -8.92
N SER A 83 -7.24 12.23 -8.42
CA SER A 83 -8.43 12.06 -9.26
C SER A 83 -8.58 13.18 -10.27
N ASP A 84 -9.21 12.89 -11.41
CA ASP A 84 -9.41 13.83 -12.51
C ASP A 84 -10.10 15.13 -12.07
N GLU A 85 -11.07 15.04 -11.15
CA GLU A 85 -11.82 16.18 -10.62
C GLU A 85 -10.94 17.15 -9.80
N LEU A 86 -9.95 16.64 -9.08
CA LEU A 86 -9.06 17.42 -8.22
C LEU A 86 -7.76 17.83 -8.91
N ARG A 87 -7.46 17.25 -10.07
CA ARG A 87 -6.18 17.42 -10.76
C ARG A 87 -5.86 18.89 -11.03
N GLY A 88 -6.80 19.65 -11.59
CA GLY A 88 -6.59 21.07 -11.87
C GLY A 88 -6.26 21.89 -10.63
N ARG A 89 -6.99 21.70 -9.55
CA ARG A 89 -6.78 22.42 -8.27
C ARG A 89 -5.45 22.03 -7.63
N THR A 90 -5.07 20.77 -7.65
CA THR A 90 -3.83 20.26 -7.08
C THR A 90 -2.61 20.82 -7.83
N PHE A 91 -2.64 20.83 -9.16
CA PHE A 91 -1.55 21.41 -9.96
C PHE A 91 -1.48 22.92 -9.82
N ALA A 92 -2.60 23.63 -9.76
CA ALA A 92 -2.61 25.07 -9.48
C ALA A 92 -1.96 25.38 -8.13
N THR A 93 -2.29 24.62 -7.09
CA THR A 93 -1.68 24.76 -5.75
C THR A 93 -0.19 24.46 -5.78
N LEU A 94 0.24 23.38 -6.47
CA LEU A 94 1.66 23.04 -6.62
C LEU A 94 2.43 24.19 -7.28
N TYR A 95 1.94 24.73 -8.41
CA TYR A 95 2.59 25.84 -9.09
C TYR A 95 2.63 27.12 -8.26
N ALA A 96 1.57 27.40 -7.50
CA ALA A 96 1.54 28.54 -6.58
C ALA A 96 2.60 28.38 -5.46
N LEU A 97 2.70 27.19 -4.86
CA LEU A 97 3.71 26.88 -3.85
C LEU A 97 5.13 26.97 -4.40
N VAL A 98 5.39 26.43 -5.59
CA VAL A 98 6.71 26.53 -6.25
C VAL A 98 7.09 27.98 -6.49
N ARG A 99 6.17 28.80 -7.01
CA ARG A 99 6.42 30.23 -7.21
C ARG A 99 6.68 30.96 -5.90
N LEU A 100 5.91 30.66 -4.86
CA LEU A 100 6.11 31.24 -3.53
C LEU A 100 7.50 30.86 -2.97
N CYS A 101 7.90 29.60 -3.07
CA CYS A 101 9.22 29.14 -2.65
C CYS A 101 10.35 29.84 -3.42
N LEU A 102 10.19 29.99 -4.75
CA LEU A 102 11.17 30.69 -5.57
C LEU A 102 11.26 32.17 -5.16
N PHE A 103 10.13 32.84 -4.97
CA PHE A 103 10.10 34.24 -4.52
C PHE A 103 10.75 34.41 -3.14
N LEU A 104 10.39 33.53 -2.19
CA LEU A 104 10.99 33.53 -0.85
C LEU A 104 12.50 33.29 -0.92
N SER A 105 12.98 32.38 -1.75
CA SER A 105 14.41 32.09 -1.88
C SER A 105 15.19 33.30 -2.46
N LEU A 106 14.60 34.03 -3.40
CA LEU A 106 15.21 35.24 -3.98
C LEU A 106 15.34 36.40 -2.96
N VAL A 107 14.46 36.45 -1.96
CA VAL A 107 14.50 37.47 -0.91
C VAL A 107 15.31 37.01 0.30
N VAL A 108 15.01 35.81 0.79
CA VAL A 108 15.58 35.29 2.04
C VAL A 108 17.06 34.94 1.91
N ALA A 109 17.48 34.33 0.78
CA ALA A 109 18.87 33.91 0.63
C ALA A 109 19.87 35.08 0.64
N PRO A 110 19.68 36.20 -0.12
CA PRO A 110 20.56 37.37 -0.02
C PRO A 110 20.55 38.03 1.36
N LEU A 111 19.37 38.13 2.01
CA LEU A 111 19.27 38.68 3.35
C LEU A 111 20.02 37.82 4.39
N ALA A 112 19.90 36.51 4.26
CA ALA A 112 20.65 35.58 5.11
C ALA A 112 22.17 35.70 4.89
N VAL A 113 22.62 35.84 3.65
CA VAL A 113 24.04 36.08 3.34
C VAL A 113 24.54 37.37 4.00
N ILE A 114 23.77 38.45 3.93
CA ILE A 114 24.12 39.74 4.56
C ILE A 114 24.12 39.62 6.08
N ALA A 115 23.13 38.93 6.66
CA ALA A 115 23.00 38.77 8.12
C ALA A 115 24.12 37.90 8.71
N VAL A 116 24.57 36.88 7.96
CA VAL A 116 25.68 36.03 8.40
C VAL A 116 27.03 36.75 8.27
N GLY A 117 27.18 37.59 7.22
CA GLY A 117 28.43 38.31 6.98
C GLY A 117 29.60 37.38 6.56
N GLU A 118 30.81 37.94 6.57
CA GLU A 118 32.04 37.23 6.31
C GLU A 118 32.72 36.90 7.64
N HIS A 119 32.95 35.61 7.89
CA HIS A 119 33.65 35.15 9.09
C HIS A 119 34.81 34.28 8.66
N THR A 120 35.98 34.49 9.27
CA THR A 120 37.15 33.63 9.14
C THR A 120 37.30 32.83 10.43
N LEU A 121 37.24 31.50 10.32
CA LEU A 121 37.52 30.60 11.42
C LEU A 121 38.95 30.05 11.28
N GLU A 122 39.80 30.27 12.29
CA GLU A 122 41.10 29.63 12.37
C GLU A 122 40.96 28.24 12.98
N VAL A 123 41.13 27.21 12.18
CA VAL A 123 41.13 25.81 12.62
C VAL A 123 42.51 25.19 12.27
N GLY A 124 43.26 24.86 13.31
CA GLY A 124 44.57 24.18 13.15
C GLY A 124 45.61 25.01 12.39
N GLY A 125 45.63 26.37 12.58
CA GLY A 125 46.57 27.25 11.89
C GLY A 125 46.28 27.55 10.42
N ARG A 126 45.10 27.18 9.94
CA ARG A 126 44.58 27.55 8.62
C ARG A 126 43.35 28.44 8.78
N ALA A 127 43.38 29.62 8.19
CA ALA A 127 42.20 30.48 8.06
C ALA A 127 41.23 29.83 7.07
N LEU A 128 40.10 29.35 7.56
CA LEU A 128 38.97 28.90 6.72
C LEU A 128 38.02 30.07 6.56
N ASP A 129 37.90 30.55 5.33
CA ASP A 129 36.90 31.54 4.97
C ASP A 129 35.50 30.88 5.01
N VAL A 130 34.69 31.27 5.98
CA VAL A 130 33.31 30.82 6.18
C VAL A 130 32.37 31.94 5.76
N GLY A 131 32.45 32.36 4.50
CA GLY A 131 31.59 33.41 3.95
C GLY A 131 30.10 33.05 4.01
N GLY A 132 29.26 34.06 4.23
CA GLY A 132 27.82 33.91 4.35
C GLY A 132 27.17 33.14 3.21
N VAL A 133 27.69 33.24 1.98
CA VAL A 133 27.22 32.49 0.81
C VAL A 133 27.40 30.96 1.02
N ARG A 134 28.57 30.57 1.54
CA ARG A 134 28.88 29.15 1.80
C ARG A 134 27.95 28.54 2.83
N LEU A 135 27.72 29.25 3.94
CA LEU A 135 26.84 28.80 5.01
C LEU A 135 25.37 28.69 4.55
N VAL A 136 24.88 29.66 3.80
CA VAL A 136 23.50 29.67 3.27
C VAL A 136 23.30 28.50 2.28
N LEU A 137 24.29 28.23 1.40
CA LEU A 137 24.22 27.09 0.49
C LEU A 137 24.26 25.75 1.25
N MET A 138 25.12 25.62 2.26
CA MET A 138 25.15 24.41 3.10
C MET A 138 23.83 24.21 3.84
N ALA A 139 23.28 25.26 4.44
CA ALA A 139 21.96 25.18 5.10
C ALA A 139 20.85 24.79 4.15
N GLY A 140 20.83 25.35 2.94
CA GLY A 140 19.91 24.95 1.86
C GLY A 140 20.06 23.49 1.45
N GLY A 141 21.31 23.01 1.33
CA GLY A 141 21.61 21.62 1.01
C GLY A 141 21.15 20.64 2.10
N VAL A 142 21.39 20.99 3.36
CA VAL A 142 20.88 20.21 4.52
C VAL A 142 19.36 20.19 4.55
N LEU A 143 18.71 21.34 4.34
CA LEU A 143 17.24 21.43 4.30
C LEU A 143 16.66 20.55 3.18
N ALA A 144 17.26 20.57 1.99
CA ALA A 144 16.84 19.71 0.88
C ALA A 144 17.03 18.22 1.22
N ALA A 145 18.18 17.84 1.78
CA ALA A 145 18.43 16.45 2.16
C ALA A 145 17.45 15.96 3.25
N VAL A 146 17.17 16.78 4.27
CA VAL A 146 16.18 16.47 5.32
C VAL A 146 14.78 16.36 4.71
N SER A 147 14.39 17.27 3.80
CA SER A 147 13.10 17.19 3.09
C SER A 147 12.97 15.90 2.28
N GLY A 148 14.04 15.48 1.60
CA GLY A 148 14.11 14.21 0.89
C GLY A 148 13.98 13.00 1.83
N LEU A 149 14.61 13.03 3.01
CA LEU A 149 14.49 11.98 4.03
C LEU A 149 13.07 11.87 4.58
N VAL A 150 12.44 13.02 4.85
CA VAL A 150 11.03 13.07 5.29
C VAL A 150 10.11 12.53 4.19
N ALA A 151 10.33 12.94 2.93
CA ALA A 151 9.59 12.41 1.78
C ALA A 151 9.77 10.89 1.66
N ARG A 152 11.01 10.39 1.81
CA ARG A 152 11.29 8.94 1.78
C ARG A 152 10.58 8.18 2.90
N ARG A 153 10.53 8.71 4.12
CA ARG A 153 9.79 8.10 5.23
C ARG A 153 8.30 8.08 4.94
N ARG A 154 7.71 9.18 4.49
CA ARG A 154 6.28 9.29 4.17
C ARG A 154 5.86 8.46 2.96
N MET A 155 6.72 8.28 1.96
CA MET A 155 6.46 7.44 0.80
C MET A 155 6.68 5.94 1.06
N ARG A 156 7.47 5.58 2.07
CA ARG A 156 7.56 4.20 2.59
C ARG A 156 6.36 3.84 3.47
N GLU A 157 5.78 4.83 4.14
CA GLU A 157 4.47 4.70 4.77
C GLU A 157 3.46 4.65 3.61
N ARG A 158 2.82 3.50 3.44
CA ARG A 158 1.89 3.21 2.34
C ARG A 158 0.85 4.34 2.17
N PRO A 159 0.38 4.64 0.94
CA PRO A 159 -0.54 5.77 0.67
C PRO A 159 -1.82 5.80 1.53
N SER A 160 -2.28 4.63 2.00
CA SER A 160 -3.42 4.49 2.90
C SER A 160 -3.25 5.26 4.23
N GLN A 161 -2.03 5.39 4.73
CA GLN A 161 -1.79 6.09 6.01
C GLN A 161 -1.69 7.62 5.86
N ALA A 162 -1.33 8.14 4.70
CA ALA A 162 -1.25 9.59 4.47
C ALA A 162 -2.62 10.25 4.31
N LEU A 163 -3.58 9.57 3.67
CA LEU A 163 -4.97 10.01 3.55
C LEU A 163 -5.73 9.92 4.88
N LEU A 164 -5.41 8.93 5.73
CA LEU A 164 -5.97 8.78 7.08
C LEU A 164 -5.52 9.90 8.03
N ARG A 165 -4.33 10.49 7.86
CA ARG A 165 -3.84 11.61 8.68
C ARG A 165 -4.41 12.97 8.28
N LEU A 166 -5.01 13.12 7.10
CA LEU A 166 -5.61 14.36 6.60
C LEU A 166 -7.07 14.57 7.04
N GLY A 167 -7.50 13.95 8.13
CA GLY A 167 -8.71 14.35 8.88
C GLY A 167 -10.00 13.68 8.44
N LEU A 168 -9.97 12.61 7.69
CA LEU A 168 -11.01 11.61 7.76
C LEU A 168 -10.69 10.71 8.95
N LYS A 169 -11.24 11.06 10.13
CA LYS A 169 -11.51 10.10 11.19
C LYS A 169 -12.60 9.13 10.68
N VAL A 170 -12.27 8.34 9.69
CA VAL A 170 -12.79 6.99 9.63
C VAL A 170 -12.11 6.32 10.81
N ALA A 171 -12.89 5.85 11.78
CA ALA A 171 -12.38 5.20 12.96
C ALA A 171 -11.18 4.34 12.57
N GLN A 172 -9.98 4.71 13.05
CA GLN A 172 -8.83 3.83 12.99
C GLN A 172 -9.22 2.60 13.79
N ALA A 173 -9.61 1.55 13.10
CA ALA A 173 -9.33 0.21 13.55
C ALA A 173 -7.80 0.03 13.42
N SER A 174 -7.05 0.88 14.14
CA SER A 174 -5.68 0.59 14.52
C SER A 174 -5.78 -0.63 15.44
N GLY A 175 -5.29 -1.76 15.01
CA GLY A 175 -4.90 -3.01 15.65
C GLY A 175 -5.27 -3.36 17.11
N GLU A 176 -6.25 -2.73 17.71
CA GLU A 176 -6.81 -3.03 19.02
C GLU A 176 -8.33 -2.97 18.97
N HIS A 177 -8.94 -3.75 18.06
CA HIS A 177 -10.32 -4.13 18.28
C HIS A 177 -10.34 -5.13 19.45
N ARG A 178 -11.33 -4.99 20.33
CA ARG A 178 -11.51 -5.90 21.47
C ARG A 178 -11.94 -7.31 21.04
N GLY A 179 -12.43 -7.46 19.79
CA GLY A 179 -12.92 -8.69 19.19
C GLY A 179 -11.85 -9.44 18.40
N LEU A 180 -12.22 -10.59 17.84
CA LEU A 180 -11.34 -11.47 17.05
C LEU A 180 -11.99 -11.79 15.71
N LEU A 181 -11.29 -11.57 14.59
CA LEU A 181 -11.75 -11.93 13.25
C LEU A 181 -11.09 -13.24 12.80
N VAL A 182 -11.88 -14.32 12.78
CA VAL A 182 -11.49 -15.65 12.29
C VAL A 182 -12.11 -15.86 10.92
N VAL A 183 -11.30 -16.14 9.92
CA VAL A 183 -11.74 -16.38 8.55
C VAL A 183 -11.46 -17.82 8.15
N PHE A 184 -12.45 -18.47 7.55
CA PHE A 184 -12.30 -19.78 6.95
C PHE A 184 -12.12 -19.64 5.44
N GLU A 185 -11.05 -20.21 4.92
CA GLU A 185 -10.71 -20.21 3.50
C GLU A 185 -10.47 -21.64 2.99
N GLY A 186 -10.57 -21.81 1.71
CA GLY A 186 -10.37 -23.09 1.02
C GLY A 186 -11.26 -23.23 -0.21
N VAL A 187 -10.98 -24.25 -1.01
CA VAL A 187 -11.77 -24.57 -2.20
C VAL A 187 -13.20 -25.00 -1.84
N GLU A 188 -14.06 -25.11 -2.83
CA GLU A 188 -15.44 -25.56 -2.60
C GLU A 188 -15.46 -26.99 -2.02
N GLY A 189 -16.45 -27.28 -1.17
CA GLY A 189 -16.56 -28.58 -0.49
C GLY A 189 -15.45 -28.89 0.52
N SER A 190 -14.58 -27.93 0.90
CA SER A 190 -13.53 -28.13 1.90
C SER A 190 -14.02 -28.24 3.35
N GLY A 191 -15.33 -28.03 3.60
CA GLY A 191 -15.93 -28.16 4.93
C GLY A 191 -15.95 -26.86 5.75
N LYS A 192 -15.75 -25.70 5.14
CA LYS A 192 -15.74 -24.38 5.81
C LYS A 192 -16.96 -24.15 6.69
N SER A 193 -18.14 -24.27 6.13
CA SER A 193 -19.40 -23.99 6.86
C SER A 193 -19.61 -24.98 8.03
N THR A 194 -19.21 -26.23 7.88
CA THR A 194 -19.27 -27.24 8.96
C THR A 194 -18.36 -26.85 10.14
N GLN A 195 -17.10 -26.53 9.83
CA GLN A 195 -16.11 -26.17 10.86
C GLN A 195 -16.44 -24.84 11.54
N LEU A 196 -16.95 -23.88 10.77
CA LEU A 196 -17.39 -22.60 11.27
C LEU A 196 -18.55 -22.76 12.26
N GLU A 197 -19.53 -23.60 11.93
CA GLU A 197 -20.68 -23.84 12.80
C GLU A 197 -20.29 -24.58 14.09
N MET A 198 -19.43 -25.59 14.00
CA MET A 198 -18.90 -26.29 15.17
C MET A 198 -18.12 -25.34 16.10
N LEU A 199 -17.30 -24.44 15.53
CA LEU A 199 -16.57 -23.44 16.31
C LEU A 199 -17.53 -22.42 16.95
N ARG A 200 -18.56 -21.96 16.21
CA ARG A 200 -19.61 -21.08 16.72
C ARG A 200 -20.29 -21.66 17.97
N GLU A 201 -20.71 -22.91 17.88
CA GLU A 201 -21.38 -23.57 19.01
C GLU A 201 -20.47 -23.69 20.24
N GLU A 202 -19.22 -24.03 20.05
CA GLU A 202 -18.24 -24.15 21.13
C GLU A 202 -18.00 -22.80 21.82
N LEU A 203 -17.74 -21.73 21.04
CA LEU A 203 -17.49 -20.40 21.56
C LEU A 203 -18.72 -19.82 22.26
N THR A 204 -19.92 -20.04 21.70
CA THR A 204 -21.18 -19.59 22.32
C THR A 204 -21.42 -20.31 23.64
N ARG A 205 -21.16 -21.62 23.72
CA ARG A 205 -21.24 -22.38 24.99
C ARG A 205 -20.25 -21.90 26.05
N SER A 206 -19.11 -21.33 25.63
CA SER A 206 -18.15 -20.71 26.54
C SER A 206 -18.52 -19.27 26.96
N GLY A 207 -19.69 -18.77 26.56
CA GLY A 207 -20.21 -17.44 26.93
C GLY A 207 -19.64 -16.28 26.08
N ARG A 208 -19.03 -16.57 24.96
CA ARG A 208 -18.52 -15.53 24.03
C ARG A 208 -19.65 -15.02 23.12
N GLU A 209 -19.67 -13.72 22.82
CA GLU A 209 -20.48 -13.17 21.73
C GLU A 209 -19.85 -13.58 20.39
N VAL A 210 -20.60 -14.30 19.55
CA VAL A 210 -20.12 -14.78 18.25
C VAL A 210 -21.04 -14.27 17.15
N VAL A 211 -20.45 -13.64 16.14
CA VAL A 211 -21.12 -13.22 14.91
C VAL A 211 -20.63 -14.08 13.77
N VAL A 212 -21.57 -14.81 13.15
CA VAL A 212 -21.29 -15.62 11.95
C VAL A 212 -21.68 -14.85 10.71
N THR A 213 -20.81 -14.83 9.72
CA THR A 213 -21.03 -14.12 8.46
C THR A 213 -20.33 -14.79 7.30
N ARG A 214 -20.50 -14.25 6.08
CA ARG A 214 -19.86 -14.77 4.86
C ARG A 214 -19.58 -13.69 3.85
N GLU A 215 -18.65 -13.94 2.95
CA GLU A 215 -18.39 -13.11 1.78
C GLU A 215 -18.41 -13.90 0.45
N PRO A 216 -18.97 -13.33 -0.64
CA PRO A 216 -19.74 -12.09 -0.65
C PRO A 216 -21.10 -12.29 0.02
N GLY A 217 -21.61 -11.25 0.70
CA GLY A 217 -22.91 -11.30 1.37
C GLY A 217 -22.89 -10.66 2.77
N GLY A 218 -23.81 -11.10 3.64
CA GLY A 218 -23.89 -10.69 5.04
C GLY A 218 -24.64 -9.38 5.29
N THR A 219 -25.01 -8.61 4.25
CA THR A 219 -25.86 -7.40 4.34
C THR A 219 -26.80 -7.34 3.14
N ALA A 220 -27.90 -6.59 3.26
CA ALA A 220 -28.87 -6.50 2.18
C ALA A 220 -28.28 -6.06 0.83
N ILE A 221 -27.34 -5.12 0.82
CA ILE A 221 -26.66 -4.67 -0.38
C ILE A 221 -25.67 -5.73 -0.86
N ALA A 222 -24.88 -6.30 0.04
CA ALA A 222 -23.88 -7.31 -0.34
C ALA A 222 -24.52 -8.61 -0.86
N GLU A 223 -25.71 -9.00 -0.36
CA GLU A 223 -26.46 -10.14 -0.91
C GLU A 223 -26.92 -9.87 -2.35
N ARG A 224 -27.41 -8.66 -2.68
CA ARG A 224 -27.74 -8.30 -4.06
C ARG A 224 -26.52 -8.33 -4.99
N ILE A 225 -25.36 -7.95 -4.48
CA ILE A 225 -24.11 -8.06 -5.25
C ILE A 225 -23.72 -9.53 -5.40
N ARG A 226 -23.92 -10.35 -4.38
CA ARG A 226 -23.71 -11.80 -4.44
C ARG A 226 -24.57 -12.45 -5.52
N GLU A 227 -25.85 -12.10 -5.64
CA GLU A 227 -26.73 -12.58 -6.68
C GLU A 227 -26.13 -12.34 -8.09
N ILE A 228 -25.59 -11.13 -8.34
CA ILE A 228 -24.94 -10.80 -9.61
C ILE A 228 -23.64 -11.61 -9.80
N LEU A 229 -22.84 -11.75 -8.75
CA LEU A 229 -21.54 -12.44 -8.83
C LEU A 229 -21.66 -13.94 -9.10
N LEU A 230 -22.71 -14.57 -8.56
CA LEU A 230 -22.91 -16.01 -8.62
C LEU A 230 -23.86 -16.44 -9.75
N ASP A 231 -24.54 -15.48 -10.41
CA ASP A 231 -25.46 -15.77 -11.51
C ASP A 231 -24.71 -16.41 -12.70
N THR A 232 -25.12 -17.62 -13.06
CA THR A 232 -24.58 -18.35 -14.20
C THR A 232 -24.85 -17.64 -15.54
N ALA A 233 -25.89 -16.78 -15.62
CA ALA A 233 -26.15 -15.93 -16.79
C ALA A 233 -25.11 -14.82 -16.96
N ALA A 234 -24.34 -14.48 -15.90
CA ALA A 234 -23.25 -13.51 -15.95
C ALA A 234 -21.90 -14.10 -16.37
N ALA A 235 -21.88 -15.14 -17.20
CA ALA A 235 -20.67 -15.82 -17.67
C ALA A 235 -19.67 -14.91 -18.39
N GLU A 236 -20.16 -13.82 -19.03
CA GLU A 236 -19.31 -12.84 -19.73
C GLU A 236 -18.68 -11.79 -18.80
N MET A 237 -18.88 -11.91 -17.48
CA MET A 237 -18.32 -10.95 -16.51
C MET A 237 -16.79 -10.91 -16.61
N VAL A 238 -16.24 -9.74 -16.95
CA VAL A 238 -14.79 -9.57 -17.03
C VAL A 238 -14.17 -9.56 -15.63
N ALA A 239 -12.95 -10.07 -15.50
CA ALA A 239 -12.25 -10.22 -14.21
C ALA A 239 -12.17 -8.92 -13.39
N LYS A 240 -12.03 -7.75 -14.02
CA LYS A 240 -12.04 -6.45 -13.31
C LYS A 240 -13.39 -6.14 -12.69
N THR A 241 -14.50 -6.39 -13.39
CA THR A 241 -15.85 -6.20 -12.84
C THR A 241 -16.09 -7.14 -11.68
N GLU A 242 -15.69 -8.42 -11.80
CA GLU A 242 -15.76 -9.40 -10.73
C GLU A 242 -15.03 -8.88 -9.47
N ALA A 243 -13.78 -8.44 -9.61
CA ALA A 243 -12.98 -7.91 -8.49
C ALA A 243 -13.60 -6.68 -7.83
N LEU A 244 -14.14 -5.74 -8.61
CA LEU A 244 -14.80 -4.54 -8.10
C LEU A 244 -16.08 -4.85 -7.35
N LEU A 245 -16.88 -5.80 -7.82
CA LEU A 245 -18.11 -6.23 -7.15
C LEU A 245 -17.79 -6.94 -5.82
N TYR A 246 -16.77 -7.82 -5.77
CA TYR A 246 -16.31 -8.40 -4.51
C TYR A 246 -15.85 -7.33 -3.51
N ALA A 247 -15.08 -6.35 -3.98
CA ALA A 247 -14.63 -5.26 -3.12
C ALA A 247 -15.79 -4.37 -2.62
N ALA A 248 -16.80 -4.09 -3.47
CA ALA A 248 -17.99 -3.34 -3.09
C ALA A 248 -18.83 -4.07 -2.04
N ALA A 249 -19.07 -5.38 -2.23
CA ALA A 249 -19.77 -6.22 -1.25
C ALA A 249 -19.02 -6.22 0.10
N ARG A 250 -17.70 -6.36 0.08
CA ARG A 250 -16.84 -6.33 1.27
C ARG A 250 -16.91 -5.00 2.00
N ALA A 251 -16.84 -3.88 1.29
CA ALA A 251 -16.92 -2.55 1.90
C ALA A 251 -18.20 -2.37 2.70
N GLN A 252 -19.33 -2.79 2.15
CA GLN A 252 -20.62 -2.74 2.83
C GLN A 252 -20.67 -3.70 4.03
N HIS A 253 -20.22 -4.93 3.83
CA HIS A 253 -20.20 -5.98 4.86
C HIS A 253 -19.33 -5.60 6.06
N VAL A 254 -18.11 -5.10 5.81
CA VAL A 254 -17.21 -4.66 6.89
C VAL A 254 -17.83 -3.50 7.67
N SER A 255 -18.39 -2.52 6.98
CA SER A 255 -18.99 -1.33 7.62
C SER A 255 -20.22 -1.65 8.49
N GLU A 256 -21.09 -2.56 8.04
CA GLU A 256 -22.36 -2.83 8.73
C GLU A 256 -22.28 -3.98 9.73
N VAL A 257 -21.41 -4.95 9.53
CA VAL A 257 -21.39 -6.19 10.32
C VAL A 257 -20.06 -6.39 11.04
N VAL A 258 -18.95 -6.47 10.30
CA VAL A 258 -17.69 -6.94 10.87
C VAL A 258 -17.10 -5.93 11.85
N ALA A 259 -16.89 -4.68 11.43
CA ALA A 259 -16.27 -3.66 12.26
C ALA A 259 -17.09 -3.37 13.52
N PRO A 260 -18.43 -3.17 13.47
CA PRO A 260 -19.23 -2.97 14.68
C PRO A 260 -19.23 -4.16 15.64
N ALA A 261 -19.15 -5.40 15.13
CA ALA A 261 -19.04 -6.59 15.97
C ALA A 261 -17.69 -6.64 16.71
N LEU A 262 -16.60 -6.40 16.00
CA LEU A 262 -15.25 -6.37 16.59
C LEU A 262 -15.08 -5.25 17.61
N GLU A 263 -15.68 -4.07 17.36
CA GLU A 263 -15.66 -2.95 18.32
C GLU A 263 -16.37 -3.30 19.65
N ARG A 264 -17.41 -4.13 19.59
CA ARG A 264 -18.10 -4.64 20.79
C ARG A 264 -17.35 -5.75 21.52
N GLY A 265 -16.28 -6.25 20.94
CA GLY A 265 -15.49 -7.36 21.50
C GLY A 265 -16.01 -8.74 21.09
N ALA A 266 -16.90 -8.83 20.08
CA ALA A 266 -17.40 -10.08 19.56
C ALA A 266 -16.33 -10.85 18.77
N ILE A 267 -16.46 -12.16 18.72
CA ILE A 267 -15.69 -13.02 17.80
C ILE A 267 -16.49 -13.11 16.49
N VAL A 268 -15.89 -12.64 15.41
CA VAL A 268 -16.47 -12.72 14.06
C VAL A 268 -15.89 -13.93 13.35
N LEU A 269 -16.76 -14.86 12.95
CA LEU A 269 -16.43 -16.03 12.14
C LEU A 269 -16.94 -15.80 10.72
N SER A 270 -16.05 -15.65 9.75
CA SER A 270 -16.41 -15.40 8.35
C SER A 270 -16.08 -16.58 7.46
N ASP A 271 -17.07 -17.04 6.68
CA ASP A 271 -16.83 -17.92 5.52
C ASP A 271 -16.36 -17.06 4.37
N ARG A 272 -15.05 -17.09 4.09
CA ARG A 272 -14.30 -16.26 3.17
C ARG A 272 -14.14 -14.80 3.60
N TYR A 273 -13.09 -14.18 3.07
CA TYR A 273 -12.78 -12.77 3.21
C TYR A 273 -11.86 -12.31 2.06
N LEU A 274 -11.03 -11.28 2.31
CA LEU A 274 -10.15 -10.68 1.28
C LEU A 274 -9.19 -11.69 0.63
N ASP A 275 -8.82 -12.76 1.35
CA ASP A 275 -7.89 -13.77 0.87
C ASP A 275 -8.45 -14.58 -0.29
N SER A 276 -9.77 -14.81 -0.31
CA SER A 276 -10.46 -15.33 -1.50
C SER A 276 -10.23 -14.43 -2.71
N SER A 277 -10.36 -13.10 -2.59
CA SER A 277 -10.10 -12.18 -3.71
C SER A 277 -8.63 -12.22 -4.17
N LEU A 278 -7.68 -12.34 -3.24
CA LEU A 278 -6.26 -12.49 -3.58
C LEU A 278 -6.01 -13.77 -4.38
N ALA A 279 -6.63 -14.88 -3.97
CA ALA A 279 -6.48 -16.17 -4.65
C ALA A 279 -7.16 -16.16 -6.02
N TYR A 280 -8.46 -15.81 -6.07
CA TYR A 280 -9.27 -15.89 -7.29
C TYR A 280 -8.93 -14.78 -8.28
N GLN A 281 -9.15 -13.51 -7.91
CA GLN A 281 -8.99 -12.37 -8.82
C GLN A 281 -7.52 -11.99 -9.01
N GLY A 282 -6.75 -12.01 -7.92
CA GLY A 282 -5.33 -11.62 -7.94
C GLY A 282 -4.47 -12.59 -8.71
N LEU A 283 -4.42 -13.85 -8.26
CA LEU A 283 -3.50 -14.86 -8.77
C LEU A 283 -4.10 -15.66 -9.94
N VAL A 284 -5.35 -16.16 -9.83
CA VAL A 284 -5.91 -17.07 -10.82
C VAL A 284 -6.46 -16.33 -12.04
N ARG A 285 -7.20 -15.21 -11.86
CA ARG A 285 -7.65 -14.34 -12.95
C ARG A 285 -6.55 -13.42 -13.50
N GLY A 286 -5.39 -13.34 -12.81
CA GLY A 286 -4.22 -12.62 -13.31
C GLY A 286 -4.29 -11.10 -13.20
N LEU A 287 -5.12 -10.54 -12.32
CA LEU A 287 -5.20 -9.08 -12.12
C LEU A 287 -4.02 -8.52 -11.31
N GLY A 288 -3.18 -9.39 -10.76
CA GLY A 288 -2.02 -9.03 -9.95
C GLY A 288 -2.34 -8.98 -8.46
N HIS A 289 -1.48 -9.64 -7.67
CA HIS A 289 -1.63 -9.76 -6.21
C HIS A 289 -1.69 -8.39 -5.52
N GLU A 290 -0.72 -7.51 -5.79
CA GLU A 290 -0.65 -6.17 -5.17
C GLU A 290 -1.88 -5.32 -5.49
N THR A 291 -2.34 -5.32 -6.75
CA THR A 291 -3.52 -4.54 -7.17
C THR A 291 -4.77 -4.98 -6.42
N ILE A 292 -4.98 -6.29 -6.27
CA ILE A 292 -6.14 -6.82 -5.57
C ILE A 292 -6.01 -6.63 -4.06
N LEU A 293 -4.81 -6.71 -3.51
CA LEU A 293 -4.56 -6.43 -2.11
C LEU A 293 -4.88 -4.96 -1.77
N GLU A 294 -4.40 -4.01 -2.57
CA GLU A 294 -4.67 -2.57 -2.38
C GLU A 294 -6.17 -2.27 -2.47
N LEU A 295 -6.87 -2.81 -3.49
CA LEU A 295 -8.30 -2.66 -3.66
C LEU A 295 -9.08 -3.16 -2.42
N ASN A 296 -8.73 -4.35 -1.94
CA ASN A 296 -9.43 -4.98 -0.82
C ASN A 296 -9.09 -4.34 0.53
N ARG A 297 -7.88 -3.87 0.73
CA ARG A 297 -7.50 -3.08 1.91
C ARG A 297 -8.27 -1.76 1.97
N TRP A 298 -8.39 -1.08 0.83
CA TRP A 298 -9.21 0.13 0.74
C TRP A 298 -10.69 -0.17 1.05
N ALA A 299 -11.25 -1.24 0.50
CA ALA A 299 -12.63 -1.65 0.72
C ALA A 299 -12.92 -2.05 2.17
N SER A 300 -11.96 -2.71 2.84
CA SER A 300 -12.10 -3.16 4.24
C SER A 300 -11.65 -2.13 5.28
N GLY A 301 -11.19 -0.93 4.86
CA GLY A 301 -10.59 0.03 5.79
C GLY A 301 -9.33 -0.48 6.48
N ASP A 302 -8.51 -1.27 5.78
CA ASP A 302 -7.31 -1.95 6.29
C ASP A 302 -7.59 -3.04 7.35
N LEU A 303 -8.84 -3.43 7.56
CA LEU A 303 -9.19 -4.51 8.47
C LEU A 303 -8.74 -5.85 7.89
N LEU A 304 -7.77 -6.47 8.55
CA LEU A 304 -7.23 -7.78 8.18
C LEU A 304 -7.67 -8.86 9.19
N PRO A 305 -7.79 -10.13 8.78
CA PRO A 305 -8.07 -11.22 9.70
C PRO A 305 -6.96 -11.39 10.75
N ASP A 306 -7.36 -11.70 11.99
CA ASP A 306 -6.42 -12.10 13.04
C ASP A 306 -5.90 -13.52 12.79
N VAL A 307 -6.78 -14.39 12.27
CA VAL A 307 -6.40 -15.75 11.85
C VAL A 307 -7.19 -16.18 10.62
N VAL A 308 -6.51 -16.78 9.67
CA VAL A 308 -7.09 -17.44 8.49
C VAL A 308 -6.89 -18.94 8.61
N ILE A 309 -7.98 -19.67 8.72
CA ILE A 309 -8.02 -21.13 8.73
C ILE A 309 -8.17 -21.59 7.28
N LEU A 310 -7.09 -22.08 6.69
CA LEU A 310 -7.13 -22.66 5.35
C LEU A 310 -7.40 -24.16 5.43
N LEU A 311 -8.61 -24.56 5.07
CA LEU A 311 -9.01 -25.96 4.98
C LEU A 311 -8.54 -26.54 3.64
N LYS A 312 -7.48 -27.35 3.71
CA LYS A 312 -6.87 -27.98 2.54
C LYS A 312 -7.55 -29.30 2.26
N VAL A 313 -8.10 -29.43 1.04
CA VAL A 313 -8.64 -30.68 0.48
C VAL A 313 -8.22 -30.78 -1.00
N ASP A 314 -8.19 -31.98 -1.54
CA ASP A 314 -8.03 -32.15 -2.98
C ASP A 314 -9.24 -31.52 -3.70
N PRO A 315 -9.04 -30.62 -4.68
CA PRO A 315 -10.14 -29.96 -5.39
C PRO A 315 -11.13 -30.93 -6.04
N ALA A 316 -10.68 -32.09 -6.52
CA ALA A 316 -11.58 -33.10 -7.09
C ALA A 316 -12.52 -33.69 -6.02
N VAL A 317 -12.00 -33.91 -4.80
CA VAL A 317 -12.80 -34.37 -3.66
C VAL A 317 -13.75 -33.29 -3.19
N GLY A 318 -13.29 -32.04 -3.15
CA GLY A 318 -14.10 -30.88 -2.77
C GLY A 318 -15.29 -30.68 -3.71
N LEU A 319 -15.06 -30.67 -5.01
CA LEU A 319 -16.11 -30.54 -6.04
C LEU A 319 -17.12 -31.70 -5.97
N ALA A 320 -16.67 -32.93 -5.74
CA ALA A 320 -17.58 -34.07 -5.57
C ALA A 320 -18.49 -33.91 -4.34
N ARG A 321 -18.06 -33.20 -3.29
CA ARG A 321 -18.87 -32.90 -2.09
C ARG A 321 -19.83 -31.74 -2.29
N ALA A 322 -19.51 -30.78 -3.18
CA ALA A 322 -20.33 -29.60 -3.45
C ALA A 322 -21.68 -29.91 -4.12
N GLY A 323 -21.79 -31.03 -4.85
CA GLY A 323 -23.03 -31.44 -5.51
C GLY A 323 -23.13 -30.98 -6.97
N THR A 324 -24.36 -30.83 -7.49
CA THR A 324 -24.63 -30.54 -8.90
C THR A 324 -25.22 -29.17 -9.16
N ASP A 325 -25.68 -28.47 -8.13
CA ASP A 325 -26.23 -27.10 -8.24
C ASP A 325 -25.10 -26.08 -8.05
N LEU A 326 -24.30 -25.92 -9.12
CA LEU A 326 -23.08 -25.15 -9.11
C LEU A 326 -23.35 -23.70 -9.53
N ASP A 327 -22.79 -22.77 -8.79
CA ASP A 327 -22.78 -21.35 -9.17
C ASP A 327 -21.76 -21.06 -10.30
N ARG A 328 -21.67 -19.80 -10.74
CA ARG A 328 -20.79 -19.36 -11.83
C ARG A 328 -19.31 -19.69 -11.59
N LEU A 329 -18.82 -19.58 -10.34
CA LEU A 329 -17.42 -19.87 -10.01
C LEU A 329 -17.19 -21.38 -9.78
N GLU A 330 -18.18 -22.06 -9.21
CA GLU A 330 -18.14 -23.51 -8.99
C GLU A 330 -18.22 -24.29 -10.30
N SER A 331 -18.90 -23.73 -11.32
CA SER A 331 -19.01 -24.30 -12.68
C SER A 331 -17.70 -24.22 -13.48
N GLU A 332 -16.69 -23.48 -12.98
CA GLU A 332 -15.35 -23.52 -13.57
C GLU A 332 -14.73 -24.93 -13.47
N GLY A 333 -14.01 -25.33 -14.48
CA GLY A 333 -13.45 -26.69 -14.53
C GLY A 333 -12.45 -27.00 -13.42
N LEU A 334 -12.17 -28.31 -13.21
CA LEU A 334 -11.24 -28.78 -12.18
C LEU A 334 -9.88 -28.08 -12.19
N GLU A 335 -9.33 -27.78 -13.36
CA GLU A 335 -8.05 -27.06 -13.50
C GLU A 335 -8.09 -25.66 -12.83
N PHE A 336 -9.21 -24.95 -12.94
CA PHE A 336 -9.40 -23.68 -12.26
C PHE A 336 -9.31 -23.84 -10.74
N HIS A 337 -10.02 -24.80 -10.16
CA HIS A 337 -10.02 -25.08 -8.73
C HIS A 337 -8.65 -25.57 -8.23
N GLN A 338 -7.88 -26.29 -9.04
CA GLN A 338 -6.49 -26.67 -8.74
C GLN A 338 -5.58 -25.42 -8.67
N ARG A 339 -5.76 -24.47 -9.59
CA ARG A 339 -5.03 -23.18 -9.55
C ARG A 339 -5.40 -22.38 -8.30
N VAL A 340 -6.68 -22.35 -7.92
CA VAL A 340 -7.15 -21.68 -6.69
C VAL A 340 -6.55 -22.33 -5.44
N ALA A 341 -6.55 -23.66 -5.35
CA ALA A 341 -5.93 -24.37 -4.23
C ALA A 341 -4.43 -24.03 -4.10
N LYS A 342 -3.72 -24.01 -5.22
CA LYS A 342 -2.30 -23.61 -5.26
C LYS A 342 -2.09 -22.15 -4.86
N ALA A 343 -3.00 -21.25 -5.28
CA ALA A 343 -2.98 -19.84 -4.91
C ALA A 343 -3.12 -19.66 -3.39
N PHE A 344 -4.08 -20.33 -2.74
CA PHE A 344 -4.22 -20.30 -1.28
C PHE A 344 -2.96 -20.78 -0.56
N LEU A 345 -2.32 -21.88 -1.03
CA LEU A 345 -1.08 -22.35 -0.44
C LEU A 345 0.08 -21.35 -0.62
N THR A 346 0.07 -20.57 -1.70
CA THR A 346 1.05 -19.51 -1.91
C THR A 346 0.82 -18.37 -0.91
N LEU A 347 -0.43 -17.93 -0.72
CA LEU A 347 -0.80 -16.93 0.28
C LEU A 347 -0.47 -17.39 1.71
N ALA A 348 -0.72 -18.66 2.04
CA ALA A 348 -0.40 -19.21 3.34
C ALA A 348 1.12 -19.21 3.64
N ARG A 349 1.97 -19.35 2.62
CA ARG A 349 3.43 -19.23 2.77
C ARG A 349 3.89 -17.78 2.89
N GLU A 350 3.21 -16.86 2.24
CA GLU A 350 3.52 -15.42 2.27
C GLU A 350 3.07 -14.78 3.59
N TYR A 351 1.88 -15.14 4.09
CA TYR A 351 1.25 -14.55 5.29
C TYR A 351 1.24 -15.53 6.48
N ARG A 352 2.37 -16.15 6.79
CA ARG A 352 2.51 -17.22 7.80
C ARG A 352 2.02 -16.83 9.19
N ASP A 353 2.13 -15.55 9.54
CA ASP A 353 1.78 -15.05 10.87
C ASP A 353 0.28 -15.12 11.17
N ARG A 354 -0.56 -15.11 10.13
CA ARG A 354 -2.01 -15.16 10.27
C ARG A 354 -2.65 -16.42 9.68
N TYR A 355 -1.92 -17.23 8.91
CA TYR A 355 -2.45 -18.45 8.30
C TYR A 355 -2.18 -19.71 9.14
N VAL A 356 -3.21 -20.54 9.27
CA VAL A 356 -3.09 -21.91 9.75
C VAL A 356 -3.68 -22.83 8.68
N VAL A 357 -2.84 -23.70 8.13
CA VAL A 357 -3.25 -24.69 7.11
C VAL A 357 -3.63 -25.99 7.81
N ILE A 358 -4.87 -26.45 7.63
CA ILE A 358 -5.42 -27.65 8.23
C ILE A 358 -5.77 -28.63 7.12
N ASP A 359 -5.34 -29.89 7.25
CA ASP A 359 -5.76 -30.97 6.37
C ASP A 359 -7.21 -31.36 6.69
N ALA A 360 -8.12 -31.09 5.74
CA ALA A 360 -9.55 -31.30 5.90
C ALA A 360 -10.03 -32.64 5.30
N THR A 361 -9.14 -33.64 5.23
CA THR A 361 -9.48 -34.99 4.75
C THR A 361 -10.03 -35.91 5.86
N GLY A 362 -9.74 -35.58 7.12
CA GLY A 362 -10.22 -36.32 8.30
C GLY A 362 -11.71 -36.15 8.60
N SER A 363 -12.16 -36.71 9.71
CA SER A 363 -13.54 -36.52 10.20
C SER A 363 -13.77 -35.07 10.62
N PRO A 364 -15.01 -34.56 10.61
CA PRO A 364 -15.31 -33.20 11.06
C PRO A 364 -14.76 -32.89 12.46
N GLU A 365 -14.79 -33.86 13.37
CA GLU A 365 -14.32 -33.73 14.75
C GLU A 365 -12.79 -33.60 14.83
N GLU A 366 -12.06 -34.41 14.04
CA GLU A 366 -10.60 -34.33 13.95
C GLU A 366 -10.14 -32.99 13.39
N VAL A 367 -10.81 -32.48 12.36
CA VAL A 367 -10.55 -31.16 11.77
C VAL A 367 -10.87 -30.06 12.79
N GLN A 368 -12.00 -30.17 13.49
CA GLN A 368 -12.40 -29.20 14.53
C GLN A 368 -11.40 -29.13 15.68
N ALA A 369 -10.81 -30.23 16.09
CA ALA A 369 -9.77 -30.22 17.12
C ALA A 369 -8.55 -29.37 16.70
N GLN A 370 -8.17 -29.40 15.42
CA GLN A 370 -7.10 -28.59 14.87
C GLN A 370 -7.51 -27.10 14.76
N VAL A 371 -8.74 -26.83 14.30
CA VAL A 371 -9.31 -25.48 14.24
C VAL A 371 -9.28 -24.83 15.61
N ARG A 372 -9.77 -25.53 16.64
CA ARG A 372 -9.75 -25.07 18.03
C ARG A 372 -8.32 -24.74 18.50
N SER A 373 -7.38 -25.64 18.25
CA SER A 373 -5.97 -25.43 18.62
C SER A 373 -5.36 -24.21 17.93
N ALA A 374 -5.80 -23.87 16.72
CA ALA A 374 -5.35 -22.69 15.98
C ALA A 374 -5.92 -21.39 16.53
N VAL A 375 -7.16 -21.41 17.01
CA VAL A 375 -7.87 -20.22 17.51
C VAL A 375 -7.57 -19.94 18.99
N ALA A 376 -7.43 -20.98 19.80
CA ALA A 376 -7.25 -20.90 21.25
C ALA A 376 -6.17 -19.89 21.74
N PRO A 377 -4.99 -19.76 21.09
CA PRO A 377 -3.98 -18.79 21.53
C PRO A 377 -4.36 -17.33 21.34
N ARG A 378 -5.48 -17.05 20.63
CA ARG A 378 -5.95 -15.71 20.29
C ARG A 378 -7.25 -15.32 21.03
N LEU A 379 -7.83 -16.26 21.77
CA LEU A 379 -9.02 -16.07 22.61
C LEU A 379 -8.65 -15.51 23.99
#